data_b820d40d3223213d9eef316ab33801d2
#
_entry.id   b820d40d3223213d9eef316ab33801d2
#
_cell.length_a   1.000
_cell.length_b   1.000
_cell.length_c   1.000
_cell.angle_alpha   90.00
_cell.angle_beta   90.00
_cell.angle_gamma   90.00
#
_symmetry.space_group_name_H-M   'P 1'
#
loop_
_entity.id
_entity.type
_entity.pdbx_description
1 polymer ?
#
loop_
_entity_poly.entity_id
_entity_poly.type
_entity_poly.pdbx_seq_one_letter_code
_entity_poly.pdbx_strand_id
1 'polypeptide(L)'
;LDTAFASFVGMDPGPMVYGMTMGEFARMVNGEGWLKGGVKCDLTVIPCLGYTHSSYYELPEKPSPNLPNMAAVYLYPAVGLFEGTVVSVGRGTELPFQCIGYPGCTLGTYAFTPHATPGATDPPYKDKACSGMDLSSFGEFYSRLAPRLNLEWVLGMYAASTDKAHFFTSFFDKLAGGPALRKAIVAGKSEDDIRNSL
;
A
#
# COMPACT_ATOMS: atom_id res chain seq x y z
N LEU A 1 3.80 -11.69 9.19
CA LEU A 1 3.33 -10.69 10.16
C LEU A 1 3.78 -11.10 11.56
N ASP A 2 4.44 -10.22 12.28
CA ASP A 2 4.65 -10.37 13.72
C ASP A 2 3.32 -10.09 14.44
N THR A 3 2.84 -11.02 15.26
CA THR A 3 1.56 -10.90 15.96
C THR A 3 1.46 -9.66 16.85
N ALA A 4 2.59 -9.12 17.31
CA ALA A 4 2.66 -7.85 18.04
C ALA A 4 2.22 -6.63 17.20
N PHE A 5 2.24 -6.76 15.86
CA PHE A 5 1.83 -5.73 14.92
C PHE A 5 0.49 -6.03 14.23
N ALA A 6 -0.18 -7.11 14.63
CA ALA A 6 -1.52 -7.40 14.14
C ALA A 6 -2.47 -6.24 14.43
N SER A 7 -3.25 -5.82 13.43
CA SER A 7 -4.16 -4.69 13.53
C SER A 7 -5.28 -4.81 12.49
N PHE A 8 -6.17 -3.83 12.43
CA PHE A 8 -7.24 -3.81 11.43
C PHE A 8 -6.74 -3.76 9.97
N VAL A 9 -5.47 -3.42 9.73
CA VAL A 9 -4.86 -3.42 8.38
C VAL A 9 -4.13 -4.72 8.05
N GLY A 10 -4.00 -5.67 8.99
CA GLY A 10 -3.40 -6.97 8.75
C GLY A 10 -3.45 -7.81 10.02
N MET A 11 -4.07 -8.98 9.95
CA MET A 11 -4.28 -9.88 11.10
C MET A 11 -3.72 -11.29 10.87
N ASP A 12 -3.33 -11.62 9.66
CA ASP A 12 -2.81 -12.93 9.30
C ASP A 12 -1.32 -12.87 8.90
N PRO A 13 -0.59 -13.99 8.93
CA PRO A 13 0.83 -14.03 8.58
C PRO A 13 1.12 -13.98 7.08
N GLY A 14 0.09 -13.84 6.23
CA GLY A 14 0.24 -13.78 4.79
C GLY A 14 0.95 -12.51 4.30
N PRO A 15 1.56 -12.54 3.11
CA PRO A 15 2.14 -11.35 2.51
C PRO A 15 1.04 -10.35 2.09
N MET A 16 1.36 -9.06 2.11
CA MET A 16 0.42 -8.00 1.73
C MET A 16 -0.11 -8.18 0.29
N VAL A 17 0.77 -8.57 -0.63
CA VAL A 17 0.40 -8.91 -2.01
C VAL A 17 0.47 -10.42 -2.16
N TYR A 18 -0.65 -11.08 -1.99
CA TYR A 18 -0.78 -12.52 -2.10
C TYR A 18 -1.34 -12.90 -3.49
N GLY A 19 -0.81 -13.95 -4.09
CA GLY A 19 -1.20 -14.42 -5.43
C GLY A 19 -2.35 -15.44 -5.40
N MET A 20 -3.35 -15.26 -4.53
CA MET A 20 -4.46 -16.19 -4.32
C MET A 20 -5.79 -15.55 -4.70
N THR A 21 -6.74 -16.37 -5.13
CA THR A 21 -8.16 -15.98 -5.18
C THR A 21 -8.73 -15.88 -3.77
N MET A 22 -9.84 -15.15 -3.62
CA MET A 22 -10.52 -15.05 -2.31
C MET A 22 -10.94 -16.43 -1.76
N GLY A 23 -11.31 -17.35 -2.64
CA GLY A 23 -11.66 -18.72 -2.24
C GLY A 23 -10.45 -19.52 -1.72
N GLU A 24 -9.29 -19.35 -2.35
CA GLU A 24 -8.04 -19.97 -1.89
C GLU A 24 -7.59 -19.37 -0.56
N PHE A 25 -7.64 -18.05 -0.42
CA PHE A 25 -7.34 -17.36 0.83
C PHE A 25 -8.26 -17.85 1.97
N ALA A 26 -9.56 -17.94 1.72
CA ALA A 26 -10.51 -18.45 2.71
C ALA A 26 -10.22 -19.90 3.12
N ARG A 27 -9.86 -20.78 2.16
CA ARG A 27 -9.44 -22.16 2.45
C ARG A 27 -8.17 -22.21 3.28
N MET A 28 -7.19 -21.36 2.98
CA MET A 28 -5.94 -21.27 3.73
C MET A 28 -6.21 -20.84 5.17
N VAL A 29 -6.91 -19.73 5.39
CA VAL A 29 -7.26 -19.22 6.73
C VAL A 29 -7.98 -20.29 7.56
N ASN A 30 -8.96 -20.99 6.93
CA ASN A 30 -9.72 -22.05 7.58
C ASN A 30 -8.86 -23.31 7.83
N GLY A 31 -7.94 -23.64 6.91
CA GLY A 31 -7.08 -24.83 6.99
C GLY A 31 -5.94 -24.69 7.99
N GLU A 32 -5.25 -23.56 7.99
CA GLU A 32 -4.07 -23.27 8.80
C GLU A 32 -4.39 -22.99 10.30
N GLY A 33 -5.68 -22.92 10.64
CA GLY A 33 -6.09 -22.67 12.01
C GLY A 33 -5.86 -21.23 12.50
N TRP A 34 -5.83 -20.26 11.58
CA TRP A 34 -5.62 -18.84 11.92
C TRP A 34 -6.85 -18.17 12.53
N LEU A 35 -8.00 -18.82 12.47
CA LEU A 35 -9.20 -18.31 13.11
C LEU A 35 -9.08 -18.40 14.63
N LYS A 36 -9.58 -17.37 15.31
CA LYS A 36 -9.51 -17.27 16.77
C LYS A 36 -10.10 -18.52 17.44
N GLY A 37 -9.35 -19.11 18.35
CA GLY A 37 -9.75 -20.31 19.08
C GLY A 37 -9.68 -21.60 18.26
N GLY A 38 -9.03 -21.59 17.08
CA GLY A 38 -8.91 -22.78 16.22
C GLY A 38 -10.24 -23.22 15.59
N VAL A 39 -11.22 -22.32 15.54
CA VAL A 39 -12.53 -22.60 14.93
C VAL A 39 -12.33 -22.91 13.45
N LYS A 40 -13.06 -23.88 12.96
CA LYS A 40 -13.18 -24.21 11.51
C LYS A 40 -14.62 -24.05 11.08
N CYS A 41 -14.83 -23.52 9.88
CA CYS A 41 -16.16 -23.47 9.26
C CYS A 41 -16.29 -24.53 8.16
N ASP A 42 -17.52 -24.94 7.91
CA ASP A 42 -17.87 -25.71 6.71
C ASP A 42 -17.88 -24.75 5.52
N LEU A 43 -16.82 -24.82 4.70
CA LEU A 43 -16.53 -23.84 3.65
C LEU A 43 -16.74 -24.47 2.26
N THR A 44 -17.71 -23.95 1.53
CA THR A 44 -17.89 -24.25 0.12
C THR A 44 -17.45 -23.06 -0.73
N VAL A 45 -16.45 -23.25 -1.60
CA VAL A 45 -15.97 -22.23 -2.55
C VAL A 45 -16.55 -22.53 -3.94
N ILE A 46 -17.26 -21.58 -4.49
CA ILE A 46 -17.81 -21.64 -5.87
C ILE A 46 -16.86 -20.88 -6.79
N PRO A 47 -16.12 -21.55 -7.69
CA PRO A 47 -15.18 -20.89 -8.57
C PRO A 47 -15.88 -20.08 -9.66
N CYS A 48 -15.29 -18.94 -10.05
CA CYS A 48 -15.72 -18.20 -11.21
C CYS A 48 -15.31 -18.92 -12.49
N LEU A 49 -16.21 -18.98 -13.48
CA LEU A 49 -15.91 -19.56 -14.78
C LEU A 49 -14.99 -18.63 -15.58
N GLY A 50 -13.98 -19.21 -16.23
CA GLY A 50 -13.07 -18.48 -17.10
C GLY A 50 -12.11 -17.52 -16.38
N TYR A 51 -11.99 -17.60 -15.06
CA TYR A 51 -11.06 -16.81 -14.27
C TYR A 51 -9.90 -17.67 -13.74
N THR A 52 -8.66 -17.20 -13.92
CA THR A 52 -7.43 -17.86 -13.48
C THR A 52 -6.52 -16.84 -12.82
N HIS A 53 -5.43 -17.26 -12.15
CA HIS A 53 -4.42 -16.37 -11.58
C HIS A 53 -3.73 -15.45 -12.61
N SER A 54 -3.72 -15.81 -13.88
CA SER A 54 -3.20 -15.00 -14.98
C SER A 54 -4.27 -14.09 -15.62
N SER A 55 -5.53 -14.16 -15.17
CA SER A 55 -6.58 -13.33 -15.71
C SER A 55 -6.42 -11.89 -15.25
N TYR A 56 -6.37 -10.98 -16.21
CA TYR A 56 -6.49 -9.56 -15.94
C TYR A 56 -7.97 -9.22 -15.73
N TYR A 57 -8.28 -8.56 -14.64
CA TYR A 57 -9.65 -8.17 -14.32
C TYR A 57 -9.74 -6.68 -13.99
N GLU A 58 -10.46 -5.94 -14.80
CA GLU A 58 -10.79 -4.55 -14.54
C GLU A 58 -12.02 -4.49 -13.63
N LEU A 59 -11.89 -3.78 -12.51
CA LEU A 59 -13.00 -3.63 -11.56
C LEU A 59 -14.12 -2.80 -12.20
N PRO A 60 -15.36 -3.29 -12.27
CA PRO A 60 -16.48 -2.55 -12.84
C PRO A 60 -16.93 -1.38 -11.94
N GLU A 61 -16.63 -1.47 -10.64
CA GLU A 61 -16.98 -0.48 -9.65
C GLU A 61 -15.74 -0.07 -8.84
N LYS A 62 -15.73 1.18 -8.38
CA LYS A 62 -14.67 1.72 -7.53
C LYS A 62 -14.69 1.04 -6.16
N PRO A 63 -13.61 0.40 -5.70
CA PRO A 63 -13.58 -0.25 -4.39
C PRO A 63 -13.60 0.75 -3.23
N SER A 64 -13.23 2.01 -3.49
CA SER A 64 -13.23 3.08 -2.50
C SER A 64 -13.33 4.45 -3.20
N PRO A 65 -13.89 5.49 -2.55
CA PRO A 65 -13.83 6.87 -3.07
C PRO A 65 -12.39 7.35 -3.33
N ASN A 66 -11.40 6.79 -2.61
CA ASN A 66 -9.98 7.11 -2.80
C ASN A 66 -9.25 6.14 -3.75
N LEU A 67 -9.94 5.18 -4.35
CA LEU A 67 -9.40 4.30 -5.40
C LEU A 67 -10.28 4.45 -6.65
N PRO A 68 -10.18 5.58 -7.36
CA PRO A 68 -11.15 5.96 -8.39
C PRO A 68 -11.00 5.18 -9.70
N ASN A 69 -9.87 4.52 -9.92
CA ASN A 69 -9.53 3.80 -11.14
C ASN A 69 -8.52 2.67 -10.88
N MET A 70 -8.23 1.87 -11.90
CA MET A 70 -7.30 0.74 -11.79
C MET A 70 -5.86 1.15 -11.50
N ALA A 71 -5.42 2.33 -11.95
CA ALA A 71 -4.08 2.84 -11.62
C ALA A 71 -3.90 3.00 -10.10
N ALA A 72 -4.89 3.60 -9.43
CA ALA A 72 -4.90 3.72 -7.97
C ALA A 72 -4.91 2.34 -7.28
N VAL A 73 -5.68 1.38 -7.80
CA VAL A 73 -5.76 0.02 -7.25
C VAL A 73 -4.41 -0.69 -7.33
N TYR A 74 -3.72 -0.61 -8.46
CA TYR A 74 -2.40 -1.22 -8.64
C TYR A 74 -1.30 -0.56 -7.83
N LEU A 75 -1.36 0.75 -7.66
CA LEU A 75 -0.39 1.50 -6.86
C LEU A 75 -0.62 1.33 -5.35
N TYR A 76 -1.85 1.00 -4.94
CA TYR A 76 -2.27 0.97 -3.54
C TYR A 76 -1.34 0.18 -2.61
N PRO A 77 -0.87 -1.03 -2.94
CA PRO A 77 -0.01 -1.79 -2.03
C PRO A 77 1.30 -1.07 -1.68
N ALA A 78 1.90 -0.38 -2.65
CA ALA A 78 3.15 0.36 -2.45
C ALA A 78 2.90 1.75 -1.84
N VAL A 79 1.92 2.48 -2.38
CA VAL A 79 1.59 3.85 -1.94
C VAL A 79 0.94 3.83 -0.56
N GLY A 80 0.19 2.79 -0.21
CA GLY A 80 -0.42 2.62 1.11
C GLY A 80 0.59 2.62 2.27
N LEU A 81 1.84 2.22 2.06
CA LEU A 81 2.89 2.31 3.07
C LEU A 81 3.14 3.75 3.53
N PHE A 82 2.93 4.74 2.66
CA PHE A 82 3.11 6.15 3.01
C PHE A 82 2.08 6.68 4.01
N GLU A 83 0.94 6.01 4.21
CA GLU A 83 0.01 6.39 5.27
C GLU A 83 0.61 6.25 6.68
N GLY A 84 1.72 5.50 6.79
CA GLY A 84 2.56 5.43 7.98
C GLY A 84 3.74 6.40 7.99
N THR A 85 3.72 7.44 7.17
CA THR A 85 4.81 8.44 7.06
C THR A 85 4.25 9.86 7.06
N VAL A 86 5.13 10.84 6.92
CA VAL A 86 4.77 12.25 6.70
C VAL A 86 4.35 12.55 5.25
N VAL A 87 4.45 11.60 4.35
CA VAL A 87 4.15 11.81 2.92
C VAL A 87 2.65 11.66 2.68
N SER A 88 2.02 12.65 2.05
CA SER A 88 0.65 12.54 1.54
C SER A 88 0.58 11.53 0.40
N VAL A 89 -0.47 10.74 0.38
CA VAL A 89 -0.82 9.80 -0.70
C VAL A 89 -1.84 10.38 -1.69
N GLY A 90 -1.95 11.70 -1.74
CA GLY A 90 -2.86 12.40 -2.65
C GLY A 90 -4.34 12.37 -2.26
N ARG A 91 -4.70 11.90 -1.05
CA ARG A 91 -6.09 12.02 -0.58
C ARG A 91 -6.52 13.48 -0.59
N GLY A 92 -7.72 13.75 -1.05
CA GLY A 92 -8.24 15.13 -1.22
C GLY A 92 -7.74 15.82 -2.49
N THR A 93 -7.19 15.09 -3.45
CA THR A 93 -6.82 15.58 -4.79
C THR A 93 -7.53 14.78 -5.88
N GLU A 94 -7.32 15.13 -7.15
CA GLU A 94 -7.80 14.35 -8.31
C GLU A 94 -7.06 13.02 -8.47
N LEU A 95 -5.90 12.83 -7.81
CA LEU A 95 -5.04 11.65 -7.93
C LEU A 95 -4.81 10.94 -6.58
N PRO A 96 -5.87 10.54 -5.83
CA PRO A 96 -5.70 9.80 -4.60
C PRO A 96 -5.02 8.45 -4.86
N PHE A 97 -4.00 8.11 -4.07
CA PHE A 97 -3.10 6.95 -4.23
C PHE A 97 -2.38 6.87 -5.59
N GLN A 98 -2.35 7.97 -6.33
CA GLN A 98 -1.66 8.09 -7.61
C GLN A 98 -0.64 9.24 -7.60
N CYS A 99 -0.58 10.03 -6.52
CA CYS A 99 0.50 10.97 -6.29
C CYS A 99 0.98 10.90 -4.85
N ILE A 100 2.25 11.23 -4.64
CA ILE A 100 2.89 11.26 -3.33
C ILE A 100 3.70 12.53 -3.17
N GLY A 101 3.72 13.10 -1.96
CA GLY A 101 4.49 14.31 -1.69
C GLY A 101 4.08 14.99 -0.39
N TYR A 102 4.74 16.12 -0.11
CA TYR A 102 4.50 16.94 1.08
C TYR A 102 4.98 18.38 0.83
N PRO A 103 4.65 19.35 1.69
CA PRO A 103 5.14 20.72 1.55
C PRO A 103 6.68 20.79 1.56
N GLY A 104 7.28 21.33 0.48
CA GLY A 104 8.73 21.43 0.35
C GLY A 104 9.44 20.14 -0.05
N CYS A 105 8.73 19.11 -0.50
CA CYS A 105 9.36 17.92 -1.07
C CYS A 105 10.18 18.29 -2.31
N THR A 106 11.41 17.78 -2.38
CA THR A 106 12.34 18.02 -3.49
C THR A 106 12.40 16.85 -4.47
N LEU A 107 11.73 15.74 -4.17
CA LEU A 107 11.67 14.58 -5.04
C LEU A 107 10.46 14.69 -5.99
N GLY A 108 10.74 14.98 -7.27
CA GLY A 108 9.72 15.21 -8.27
C GLY A 108 9.29 16.67 -8.40
N THR A 109 8.48 16.95 -9.43
CA THR A 109 8.05 18.30 -9.80
C THR A 109 6.52 18.46 -9.85
N TYR A 110 5.78 17.40 -9.50
CA TYR A 110 4.33 17.45 -9.47
C TYR A 110 3.83 18.29 -8.30
N ALA A 111 3.03 19.31 -8.59
CA ALA A 111 2.44 20.19 -7.56
C ALA A 111 0.97 19.85 -7.34
N PHE A 112 0.54 19.76 -6.08
CA PHE A 112 -0.85 19.51 -5.72
C PHE A 112 -1.21 20.17 -4.39
N THR A 113 -2.50 20.38 -4.16
CA THR A 113 -3.02 20.90 -2.90
C THR A 113 -4.19 20.01 -2.47
N PRO A 114 -4.08 19.27 -1.37
CA PRO A 114 -5.20 18.49 -0.85
C PRO A 114 -6.33 19.37 -0.34
N HIS A 115 -7.57 19.05 -0.68
CA HIS A 115 -8.79 19.71 -0.18
C HIS A 115 -9.72 18.70 0.47
N ALA A 116 -10.66 19.16 1.27
CA ALA A 116 -11.71 18.29 1.82
C ALA A 116 -12.57 17.73 0.68
N THR A 117 -12.74 16.42 0.64
CA THR A 117 -13.61 15.69 -0.29
C THR A 117 -14.48 14.69 0.48
N PRO A 118 -15.58 14.17 -0.10
CA PRO A 118 -16.41 13.15 0.58
C PRO A 118 -15.61 11.89 1.00
N GLY A 119 -14.55 11.54 0.25
CA GLY A 119 -13.67 10.41 0.56
C GLY A 119 -12.52 10.74 1.52
N ALA A 120 -12.27 12.03 1.79
CA ALA A 120 -11.18 12.52 2.64
C ALA A 120 -11.54 13.90 3.19
N THR A 121 -12.31 13.94 4.28
CA THR A 121 -12.81 15.20 4.87
C THR A 121 -11.71 16.05 5.53
N ASP A 122 -10.64 15.39 5.97
CA ASP A 122 -9.48 16.04 6.57
C ASP A 122 -8.19 15.35 6.10
N PRO A 123 -7.80 15.54 4.81
CA PRO A 123 -6.60 14.91 4.27
C PRO A 123 -5.33 15.52 4.88
N PRO A 124 -4.22 14.76 4.93
CA PRO A 124 -2.93 15.31 5.28
C PRO A 124 -2.58 16.53 4.42
N TYR A 125 -2.05 17.59 5.06
CA TYR A 125 -1.73 18.88 4.42
C TYR A 125 -2.90 19.58 3.73
N LYS A 126 -4.10 19.41 4.26
CA LYS A 126 -5.30 20.12 3.77
C LYS A 126 -5.01 21.59 3.53
N ASP A 127 -5.37 22.10 2.35
CA ASP A 127 -5.22 23.47 1.89
C ASP A 127 -3.77 24.01 1.88
N LYS A 128 -2.77 23.11 1.91
CA LYS A 128 -1.36 23.47 1.80
C LYS A 128 -0.79 22.99 0.47
N ALA A 129 0.00 23.85 -0.17
CA ALA A 129 0.72 23.47 -1.39
C ALA A 129 1.76 22.40 -1.08
N CYS A 130 1.71 21.30 -1.81
CA CYS A 130 2.63 20.18 -1.76
C CYS A 130 3.36 20.07 -3.10
N SER A 131 4.55 19.50 -3.07
CA SER A 131 5.27 19.03 -4.25
C SER A 131 5.65 17.55 -4.09
N GLY A 132 5.89 16.86 -5.21
CA GLY A 132 6.21 15.45 -5.17
C GLY A 132 6.15 14.79 -6.53
N MET A 133 5.63 13.58 -6.59
CA MET A 133 5.60 12.74 -7.80
C MET A 133 4.16 12.41 -8.20
N ASP A 134 3.87 12.50 -9.51
CA ASP A 134 2.72 11.86 -10.14
C ASP A 134 3.11 10.42 -10.52
N LEU A 135 2.40 9.45 -9.99
CA LEU A 135 2.59 8.02 -10.22
C LEU A 135 1.51 7.40 -11.11
N SER A 136 0.54 8.19 -11.59
CA SER A 136 -0.64 7.69 -12.30
C SER A 136 -0.28 6.82 -13.53
N SER A 137 0.77 7.20 -14.26
CA SER A 137 1.25 6.46 -15.42
C SER A 137 1.95 5.13 -15.08
N PHE A 138 2.34 4.94 -13.83
CA PHE A 138 3.03 3.71 -13.39
C PHE A 138 2.08 2.57 -13.02
N GLY A 139 0.83 2.87 -12.67
CA GLY A 139 -0.10 1.88 -12.13
C GLY A 139 -0.26 0.64 -13.00
N GLU A 140 -0.62 0.81 -14.28
CA GLU A 140 -0.77 -0.32 -15.20
C GLU A 140 0.57 -0.99 -15.57
N PHE A 141 1.60 -0.19 -15.73
CA PHE A 141 2.93 -0.69 -16.08
C PHE A 141 3.45 -1.67 -15.02
N TYR A 142 3.43 -1.27 -13.74
CA TYR A 142 3.95 -2.10 -12.67
C TYR A 142 3.16 -3.38 -12.45
N SER A 143 1.84 -3.33 -12.61
CA SER A 143 1.00 -4.52 -12.42
C SER A 143 1.25 -5.62 -13.46
N ARG A 144 1.60 -5.22 -14.69
CA ARG A 144 1.78 -6.14 -15.81
C ARG A 144 3.21 -6.61 -15.99
N LEU A 145 4.19 -5.72 -15.80
CA LEU A 145 5.60 -5.99 -16.10
C LEU A 145 6.43 -6.32 -14.87
N ALA A 146 6.05 -5.81 -13.72
CA ALA A 146 6.75 -6.06 -12.46
C ALA A 146 5.73 -6.27 -11.34
N PRO A 147 5.06 -7.45 -11.26
CA PRO A 147 4.02 -7.73 -10.27
C PRO A 147 4.62 -7.94 -8.87
N ARG A 148 5.24 -6.90 -8.34
CA ARG A 148 5.86 -6.88 -7.01
C ARG A 148 5.62 -5.56 -6.33
N LEU A 149 5.64 -5.56 -4.99
CA LEU A 149 5.58 -4.34 -4.21
C LEU A 149 6.78 -3.45 -4.53
N ASN A 150 6.54 -2.23 -4.99
CA ASN A 150 7.61 -1.26 -5.25
C ASN A 150 8.04 -0.61 -3.93
N LEU A 151 9.31 -0.72 -3.57
CA LEU A 151 9.89 -0.09 -2.38
C LEU A 151 10.75 1.14 -2.72
N GLU A 152 11.11 1.34 -3.99
CA GLU A 152 11.98 2.46 -4.39
C GLU A 152 11.37 3.82 -4.05
N TRP A 153 10.05 3.96 -4.14
CA TRP A 153 9.41 5.23 -3.80
C TRP A 153 9.57 5.59 -2.33
N VAL A 154 9.37 4.63 -1.41
CA VAL A 154 9.53 4.91 0.03
C VAL A 154 11.00 5.12 0.40
N LEU A 155 11.91 4.39 -0.24
CA LEU A 155 13.35 4.58 -0.10
C LEU A 155 13.77 5.98 -0.60
N GLY A 156 13.31 6.38 -1.78
CA GLY A 156 13.61 7.69 -2.36
C GLY A 156 13.06 8.85 -1.54
N MET A 157 11.79 8.76 -1.12
CA MET A 157 11.17 9.79 -0.27
C MET A 157 11.87 9.90 1.09
N TYR A 158 12.25 8.79 1.71
CA TYR A 158 13.04 8.82 2.94
C TYR A 158 14.43 9.45 2.71
N ALA A 159 15.11 9.07 1.63
CA ALA A 159 16.44 9.62 1.30
C ALA A 159 16.38 11.14 1.08
N ALA A 160 15.35 11.64 0.39
CA ALA A 160 15.13 13.06 0.11
C ALA A 160 14.61 13.87 1.31
N SER A 161 14.10 13.22 2.35
CA SER A 161 13.57 13.90 3.52
C SER A 161 14.67 14.62 4.31
N THR A 162 14.42 15.88 4.67
CA THR A 162 15.29 16.68 5.54
C THR A 162 15.08 16.38 7.02
N ASP A 163 13.92 15.85 7.40
CA ASP A 163 13.59 15.42 8.77
C ASP A 163 13.39 13.92 8.83
N LYS A 164 14.48 13.18 8.83
CA LYS A 164 14.45 11.72 8.88
C LYS A 164 13.97 11.16 10.22
N ALA A 165 14.13 11.93 11.28
CA ALA A 165 13.73 11.50 12.63
C ALA A 165 12.20 11.37 12.76
N HIS A 166 11.45 12.21 12.07
CA HIS A 166 9.98 12.23 12.10
C HIS A 166 9.33 11.71 10.82
N PHE A 167 10.11 11.13 9.90
CA PHE A 167 9.58 10.63 8.62
C PHE A 167 8.53 9.53 8.81
N PHE A 168 8.79 8.57 9.69
CA PHE A 168 7.89 7.46 9.99
C PHE A 168 7.02 7.76 11.21
N THR A 169 5.75 7.40 11.13
CA THR A 169 4.85 7.35 12.29
C THR A 169 4.81 5.93 12.88
N SER A 170 4.22 5.77 14.05
CA SER A 170 4.03 4.44 14.66
C SER A 170 3.12 3.52 13.83
N PHE A 171 2.39 4.07 12.88
CA PHE A 171 1.50 3.29 12.01
C PHE A 171 2.27 2.54 10.90
N PHE A 172 3.46 3.01 10.52
CA PHE A 172 4.25 2.37 9.46
C PHE A 172 4.56 0.90 9.76
N ASP A 173 4.97 0.59 10.99
CA ASP A 173 5.29 -0.79 11.38
C ASP A 173 4.05 -1.71 11.35
N LYS A 174 2.85 -1.16 11.55
CA LYS A 174 1.59 -1.92 11.40
C LYS A 174 1.27 -2.21 9.94
N LEU A 175 1.49 -1.23 9.07
CA LEU A 175 1.31 -1.40 7.61
C LEU A 175 2.32 -2.41 7.04
N ALA A 176 3.56 -2.34 7.49
CA ALA A 176 4.63 -3.23 7.05
C ALA A 176 4.62 -4.62 7.71
N GLY A 177 3.75 -4.84 8.71
CA GLY A 177 3.67 -6.11 9.44
C GLY A 177 4.80 -6.33 10.46
N GLY A 178 5.58 -5.29 10.76
CA GLY A 178 6.68 -5.31 11.72
C GLY A 178 7.72 -4.23 11.45
N PRO A 179 8.73 -4.07 12.32
CA PRO A 179 9.72 -3.00 12.24
C PRO A 179 10.86 -3.26 11.24
N ALA A 180 10.92 -4.45 10.62
CA ALA A 180 12.05 -4.87 9.79
C ALA A 180 12.27 -3.93 8.59
N LEU A 181 11.20 -3.63 7.85
CA LEU A 181 11.27 -2.74 6.70
C LEU A 181 11.75 -1.33 7.09
N ARG A 182 11.15 -0.73 8.10
CA ARG A 182 11.57 0.60 8.59
C ARG A 182 13.04 0.61 9.01
N LYS A 183 13.49 -0.39 9.78
CA LYS A 183 14.89 -0.50 10.20
C LYS A 183 15.84 -0.62 9.01
N ALA A 184 15.46 -1.37 7.99
CA ALA A 184 16.26 -1.53 6.78
C ALA A 184 16.36 -0.21 5.98
N ILE A 185 15.25 0.53 5.85
CA ILE A 185 15.23 1.85 5.20
C ILE A 185 16.12 2.85 5.96
N VAL A 186 15.99 2.91 7.29
CA VAL A 186 16.80 3.79 8.14
C VAL A 186 18.29 3.44 8.07
N ALA A 187 18.62 2.16 7.93
CA ALA A 187 19.99 1.68 7.74
C ALA A 187 20.54 1.93 6.33
N GLY A 188 19.77 2.50 5.41
CA GLY A 188 20.18 2.81 4.05
C GLY A 188 20.36 1.59 3.15
N LYS A 189 19.67 0.48 3.42
CA LYS A 189 19.70 -0.71 2.56
C LYS A 189 19.04 -0.41 1.22
N SER A 190 19.58 -0.99 0.17
CA SER A 190 18.95 -0.99 -1.16
C SER A 190 17.67 -1.82 -1.19
N GLU A 191 16.83 -1.64 -2.21
CA GLU A 191 15.64 -2.49 -2.40
C GLU A 191 16.04 -3.97 -2.53
N ASP A 192 17.11 -4.28 -3.27
CA ASP A 192 17.58 -5.66 -3.45
C ASP A 192 18.05 -6.27 -2.13
N ASP A 193 18.80 -5.53 -1.32
CA ASP A 193 19.20 -5.99 0.02
C ASP A 193 18.02 -6.28 0.93
N ILE A 194 17.00 -5.42 0.86
CA ILE A 194 15.76 -5.61 1.63
C ILE A 194 15.06 -6.89 1.18
N ARG A 195 14.87 -7.07 -0.13
CA ARG A 195 14.20 -8.27 -0.69
C ARG A 195 14.93 -9.56 -0.36
N ASN A 196 16.26 -9.54 -0.40
CA ASN A 196 17.09 -10.71 -0.08
C ASN A 196 17.11 -11.03 1.43
N SER A 197 16.60 -10.13 2.29
CA SER A 197 16.57 -10.29 3.74
C SER A 197 15.17 -10.63 4.30
N LEU A 198 14.15 -10.65 3.46
CA LEU A 198 12.76 -11.02 3.79
C LEU A 198 12.50 -12.48 3.41
#